data_ba803654503c93d2c75b8af1b3904698
#
_entry.id   ba803654503c93d2c75b8af1b3904698
#
_cell.length_a   1.000
_cell.length_b   1.000
_cell.length_c   1.000
_cell.angle_alpha   90.00
_cell.angle_beta   90.00
_cell.angle_gamma   90.00
#
_symmetry.space_group_name_H-M   'P 1'
#
loop_
_entity.id
_entity.type
_entity.pdbx_description
1 polymer ?
#
loop_
_entity_poly.entity_id
_entity_poly.type
_entity_poly.pdbx_seq_one_letter_code
_entity_poly.pdbx_strand_id
1 'polypeptide(L)'
;MGGRYDVVVVGAGPAGMFATLELTTHSDLKVLVLEKGKDIQGRSCPTKDKTTNCTYCSPCDLVSGWGGAGAFSDGKLTLSAEIGGRLAEYLGRGPAEELIHYADDVYLRFGAPTRIYGTGDGIDSIRARASQAEMRLTPVPIRHLGTEHCQEISQRLFDFLRTRAEVRLQTAAAHIMVEDGRVTGVQTSEGEEIGCEYLIVAPGREGADWLARESARLGLELTRNAVDLGVRVEVPASVLTGLTDVLYESKLEYFSKSFDDRVRTFCMCPFGEVTQEFTAGDDPVISVNGHSYADRKTDNTNFALLVSTTFTEPFKEPIAYGRYIARLANLLGGSV
;
A
#
# COMPACT_ATOMS: atom_id res chain seq x y z
N MET A 1 31.40 -14.44 6.35
CA MET A 1 30.81 -14.52 4.99
C MET A 1 29.35 -14.90 5.14
N GLY A 2 28.45 -14.02 4.77
CA GLY A 2 27.02 -14.31 4.74
C GLY A 2 26.70 -15.48 3.81
N GLY A 3 25.63 -16.20 4.06
CA GLY A 3 25.21 -17.33 3.21
C GLY A 3 24.94 -16.89 1.77
N ARG A 4 25.05 -17.80 0.80
CA ARG A 4 24.62 -17.55 -0.57
C ARG A 4 23.21 -18.13 -0.77
N TYR A 5 22.36 -17.36 -1.42
CA TYR A 5 20.98 -17.69 -1.76
C TYR A 5 20.79 -17.66 -3.28
N ASP A 6 19.83 -18.40 -3.78
CA ASP A 6 19.44 -18.26 -5.18
C ASP A 6 18.72 -16.94 -5.38
N VAL A 7 17.79 -16.63 -4.47
CA VAL A 7 17.01 -15.37 -4.53
C VAL A 7 17.04 -14.67 -3.18
N VAL A 8 17.30 -13.36 -3.19
CA VAL A 8 17.04 -12.47 -2.06
C VAL A 8 15.86 -11.56 -2.39
N VAL A 9 14.92 -11.46 -1.47
CA VAL A 9 13.75 -10.57 -1.55
C VAL A 9 13.90 -9.46 -0.51
N VAL A 10 13.97 -8.21 -0.95
CA VAL A 10 14.04 -7.03 -0.08
C VAL A 10 12.66 -6.43 0.10
N GLY A 11 12.16 -6.49 1.33
CA GLY A 11 10.84 -6.03 1.74
C GLY A 11 9.81 -7.16 1.82
N ALA A 12 9.12 -7.26 2.96
CA ALA A 12 8.09 -8.25 3.25
C ALA A 12 6.67 -7.66 3.24
N GLY A 13 6.44 -6.65 2.43
CA GLY A 13 5.09 -6.20 2.07
C GLY A 13 4.38 -7.18 1.13
N PRO A 14 3.14 -6.90 0.68
CA PRO A 14 2.39 -7.81 -0.19
C PRO A 14 3.19 -8.30 -1.40
N ALA A 15 3.92 -7.42 -2.09
CA ALA A 15 4.73 -7.81 -3.26
C ALA A 15 5.82 -8.82 -2.90
N GLY A 16 6.59 -8.58 -1.81
CA GLY A 16 7.63 -9.50 -1.38
C GLY A 16 7.08 -10.83 -0.85
N MET A 17 5.97 -10.79 -0.11
CA MET A 17 5.29 -12.00 0.36
C MET A 17 4.81 -12.88 -0.81
N PHE A 18 4.14 -12.27 -1.80
CA PHE A 18 3.67 -13.01 -2.98
C PHE A 18 4.83 -13.54 -3.82
N ALA A 19 5.88 -12.75 -4.05
CA ALA A 19 7.07 -13.22 -4.74
C ALA A 19 7.69 -14.43 -4.03
N THR A 20 7.80 -14.38 -2.70
CA THR A 20 8.32 -15.49 -1.89
C THR A 20 7.39 -16.71 -1.98
N LEU A 21 6.07 -16.49 -1.94
CA LEU A 21 5.07 -17.56 -2.06
C LEU A 21 5.22 -18.30 -3.38
N GLU A 22 5.30 -17.57 -4.50
CA GLU A 22 5.43 -18.15 -5.83
C GLU A 22 6.74 -18.91 -5.97
N LEU A 23 7.87 -18.32 -5.59
CA LEU A 23 9.17 -18.96 -5.66
C LEU A 23 9.21 -20.26 -4.86
N THR A 24 8.73 -20.24 -3.62
CA THR A 24 8.79 -21.42 -2.74
C THR A 24 7.71 -22.47 -3.00
N THR A 25 6.69 -22.14 -3.80
CA THR A 25 5.64 -23.09 -4.20
C THR A 25 5.99 -23.79 -5.50
N HIS A 26 6.68 -23.10 -6.41
CA HIS A 26 6.92 -23.58 -7.77
C HIS A 26 8.40 -23.90 -8.07
N SER A 27 9.28 -23.81 -7.06
CA SER A 27 10.70 -24.16 -7.23
C SER A 27 11.32 -24.62 -5.90
N ASP A 28 12.51 -25.20 -5.99
CA ASP A 28 13.35 -25.57 -4.84
C ASP A 28 14.45 -24.53 -4.56
N LEU A 29 14.27 -23.28 -5.04
CA LEU A 29 15.23 -22.21 -4.86
C LEU A 29 15.37 -21.83 -3.39
N LYS A 30 16.61 -21.60 -2.96
CA LYS A 30 16.94 -21.12 -1.63
C LYS A 30 16.64 -19.61 -1.54
N VAL A 31 15.53 -19.26 -0.91
CA VAL A 31 15.03 -17.87 -0.82
C VAL A 31 15.32 -17.28 0.55
N LEU A 32 15.83 -16.05 0.57
CA LEU A 32 15.95 -15.21 1.77
C LEU A 32 15.05 -13.98 1.61
N VAL A 33 14.27 -13.67 2.63
CA VAL A 33 13.51 -12.42 2.74
C VAL A 33 14.16 -11.51 3.78
N LEU A 34 14.45 -10.26 3.42
CA LEU A 34 14.94 -9.22 4.31
C LEU A 34 13.83 -8.19 4.55
N GLU A 35 13.48 -7.99 5.81
CA GLU A 35 12.50 -6.98 6.23
C GLU A 35 13.08 -6.11 7.35
N LYS A 36 13.04 -4.78 7.16
CA LYS A 36 13.60 -3.83 8.13
C LYS A 36 12.80 -3.69 9.42
N GLY A 37 11.52 -4.02 9.39
CA GLY A 37 10.63 -3.94 10.55
C GLY A 37 10.43 -5.28 11.24
N LYS A 38 9.48 -5.30 12.17
CA LYS A 38 9.16 -6.44 13.05
C LYS A 38 8.18 -7.41 12.39
N ASP A 39 7.94 -8.54 13.03
CA ASP A 39 6.81 -9.43 12.72
C ASP A 39 5.47 -8.77 13.10
N ILE A 40 4.36 -9.41 12.72
CA ILE A 40 3.01 -8.87 12.99
C ILE A 40 2.76 -8.65 14.48
N GLN A 41 3.22 -9.55 15.33
CA GLN A 41 2.97 -9.50 16.79
C GLN A 41 3.78 -8.40 17.46
N GLY A 42 4.99 -8.14 16.97
CA GLY A 42 5.87 -7.08 17.47
C GLY A 42 5.51 -5.67 16.97
N ARG A 43 4.63 -5.54 15.98
CA ARG A 43 4.20 -4.25 15.43
C ARG A 43 3.10 -3.65 16.28
N SER A 44 3.35 -2.49 16.87
CA SER A 44 2.39 -1.78 17.72
C SER A 44 2.55 -0.27 17.60
N CYS A 45 1.44 0.42 17.36
CA CYS A 45 1.43 1.88 17.34
C CYS A 45 1.03 2.43 18.71
N PRO A 46 1.85 3.27 19.35
CA PRO A 46 1.53 3.88 20.65
C PRO A 46 0.28 4.76 20.62
N THR A 47 -0.10 5.28 19.43
CA THR A 47 -1.29 6.15 19.28
C THR A 47 -2.60 5.38 19.12
N LYS A 48 -2.56 4.05 19.19
CA LYS A 48 -3.75 3.18 18.99
C LYS A 48 -4.90 3.54 19.93
N ASP A 49 -4.59 3.95 21.14
CA ASP A 49 -5.56 4.31 22.19
C ASP A 49 -6.02 5.77 22.10
N LYS A 50 -5.54 6.54 21.10
CA LYS A 50 -5.86 7.97 20.90
C LYS A 50 -5.52 8.88 22.10
N THR A 51 -4.77 8.38 23.06
CA THR A 51 -4.34 9.13 24.26
C THR A 51 -2.98 9.78 24.09
N THR A 52 -2.18 9.32 23.13
CA THR A 52 -0.84 9.82 22.84
C THR A 52 -0.74 10.32 21.42
N ASN A 53 0.04 11.38 21.21
CA ASN A 53 0.41 11.84 19.86
C ASN A 53 1.40 10.88 19.22
N CYS A 54 1.58 10.97 17.88
CA CYS A 54 2.57 10.19 17.17
C CYS A 54 3.97 10.37 17.80
N THR A 55 4.64 9.27 18.10
CA THR A 55 5.97 9.24 18.72
C THR A 55 7.10 9.14 17.69
N TYR A 56 6.79 9.29 16.41
CA TYR A 56 7.75 9.30 15.30
C TYR A 56 8.66 8.06 15.25
N CYS A 57 8.10 6.87 15.44
CA CYS A 57 8.84 5.62 15.40
C CYS A 57 9.59 5.45 14.08
N SER A 58 10.83 5.00 14.12
CA SER A 58 11.63 4.69 12.94
C SER A 58 12.22 3.27 13.04
N PRO A 59 11.77 2.32 12.20
CA PRO A 59 10.67 2.42 11.24
C PRO A 59 9.29 2.53 11.92
N CYS A 60 8.31 3.10 11.21
CA CYS A 60 6.94 3.18 11.70
C CYS A 60 6.26 1.80 11.67
N ASP A 61 5.82 1.30 12.81
CA ASP A 61 5.20 -0.03 12.94
C ASP A 61 3.88 -0.19 12.15
N LEU A 62 3.20 0.91 11.77
CA LEU A 62 2.01 0.83 10.89
C LEU A 62 2.38 0.61 9.43
N VAL A 63 3.56 1.04 8.99
CA VAL A 63 3.95 1.04 7.57
C VAL A 63 5.01 -0.02 7.26
N SER A 64 5.91 -0.31 8.21
CA SER A 64 7.03 -1.23 8.06
C SER A 64 6.88 -2.48 8.91
N GLY A 65 7.46 -3.57 8.45
CA GLY A 65 7.42 -4.88 9.07
C GLY A 65 6.71 -5.89 8.18
N TRP A 66 6.62 -7.11 8.64
CA TRP A 66 5.95 -8.19 7.91
C TRP A 66 4.51 -7.81 7.53
N GLY A 67 4.14 -8.02 6.27
CA GLY A 67 2.87 -7.58 5.69
C GLY A 67 2.86 -6.12 5.21
N GLY A 68 3.94 -5.35 5.48
CA GLY A 68 4.05 -3.96 5.07
C GLY A 68 2.93 -3.07 5.60
N ALA A 69 2.62 -1.98 4.90
CA ALA A 69 1.48 -1.13 5.24
C ALA A 69 0.13 -1.84 5.06
N GLY A 70 0.06 -2.91 4.25
CA GLY A 70 -1.15 -3.68 4.00
C GLY A 70 -1.68 -4.39 5.24
N ALA A 71 -0.80 -4.85 6.14
CA ALA A 71 -1.19 -5.55 7.36
C ALA A 71 -1.99 -4.68 8.36
N PHE A 72 -1.86 -3.36 8.26
CA PHE A 72 -2.57 -2.40 9.12
C PHE A 72 -3.48 -1.46 8.32
N SER A 73 -3.83 -1.84 7.09
CA SER A 73 -4.83 -1.14 6.28
C SER A 73 -6.22 -1.73 6.53
N ASP A 74 -7.23 -1.13 5.92
CA ASP A 74 -8.59 -1.66 5.91
C ASP A 74 -8.77 -2.92 5.02
N GLY A 75 -7.75 -3.29 4.25
CA GLY A 75 -7.72 -4.53 3.47
C GLY A 75 -8.77 -4.60 2.37
N LYS A 76 -8.85 -3.58 1.54
CA LYS A 76 -9.70 -3.63 0.34
C LYS A 76 -8.94 -4.22 -0.84
N LEU A 77 -9.41 -5.34 -1.35
CA LEU A 77 -8.97 -5.90 -2.62
C LEU A 77 -9.93 -5.45 -3.71
N THR A 78 -9.46 -4.64 -4.64
CA THR A 78 -10.21 -4.24 -5.83
C THR A 78 -10.06 -5.33 -6.89
N LEU A 79 -11.16 -6.02 -7.21
CA LEU A 79 -11.16 -7.18 -8.10
C LEU A 79 -11.44 -6.75 -9.55
N SER A 80 -10.70 -5.76 -10.03
CA SER A 80 -10.84 -5.21 -11.38
C SER A 80 -9.58 -4.50 -11.81
N ALA A 81 -9.22 -4.62 -13.07
CA ALA A 81 -8.13 -3.89 -13.70
C ALA A 81 -8.49 -2.43 -14.06
N GLU A 82 -9.74 -2.01 -13.84
CA GLU A 82 -10.21 -0.64 -14.14
C GLU A 82 -9.70 0.39 -13.15
N ILE A 83 -9.38 -0.03 -11.92
CA ILE A 83 -9.00 0.85 -10.82
C ILE A 83 -7.75 0.32 -10.13
N GLY A 84 -6.81 1.22 -9.91
CA GLY A 84 -5.55 0.95 -9.21
C GLY A 84 -4.47 0.40 -10.12
N GLY A 85 -3.26 0.87 -9.93
CA GLY A 85 -2.07 0.40 -10.64
C GLY A 85 -2.12 0.56 -12.17
N ARG A 86 -1.06 0.06 -12.79
CA ARG A 86 -0.85 0.11 -14.25
C ARG A 86 -0.65 -1.28 -14.86
N LEU A 87 -1.10 -2.32 -14.17
CA LEU A 87 -0.84 -3.71 -14.56
C LEU A 87 -1.38 -4.00 -15.98
N ALA A 88 -2.59 -3.49 -16.28
CA ALA A 88 -3.20 -3.68 -17.59
C ALA A 88 -2.45 -2.95 -18.73
N GLU A 89 -1.69 -1.89 -18.43
CA GLU A 89 -0.86 -1.21 -19.44
C GLU A 89 0.34 -2.08 -19.85
N TYR A 90 0.87 -2.90 -18.96
CA TYR A 90 2.02 -3.77 -19.21
C TYR A 90 1.63 -5.14 -19.79
N LEU A 91 0.54 -5.72 -19.30
CA LEU A 91 0.17 -7.11 -19.62
C LEU A 91 -1.05 -7.24 -20.54
N GLY A 92 -1.78 -6.15 -20.75
CA GLY A 92 -3.13 -6.19 -21.31
C GLY A 92 -4.18 -6.53 -20.23
N ARG A 93 -5.45 -6.26 -20.56
CA ARG A 93 -6.57 -6.36 -19.60
C ARG A 93 -6.82 -7.79 -19.13
N GLY A 94 -6.89 -8.75 -20.04
CA GLY A 94 -7.19 -10.16 -19.70
C GLY A 94 -6.19 -10.75 -18.71
N PRO A 95 -4.88 -10.79 -19.03
CA PRO A 95 -3.87 -11.29 -18.09
C PRO A 95 -3.82 -10.51 -16.77
N ALA A 96 -4.10 -9.19 -16.77
CA ALA A 96 -4.17 -8.42 -15.54
C ALA A 96 -5.34 -8.84 -14.65
N GLU A 97 -6.52 -9.09 -15.22
CA GLU A 97 -7.69 -9.60 -14.49
C GLU A 97 -7.43 -11.01 -13.95
N GLU A 98 -6.80 -11.90 -14.73
CA GLU A 98 -6.41 -13.24 -14.26
C GLU A 98 -5.49 -13.18 -13.04
N LEU A 99 -4.48 -12.30 -13.05
CA LEU A 99 -3.58 -12.12 -11.91
C LEU A 99 -4.27 -11.50 -10.69
N ILE A 100 -5.21 -10.59 -10.89
CA ILE A 100 -6.02 -10.03 -9.80
C ILE A 100 -6.85 -11.13 -9.14
N HIS A 101 -7.52 -11.97 -9.93
CA HIS A 101 -8.28 -13.11 -9.40
C HIS A 101 -7.38 -14.13 -8.71
N TYR A 102 -6.22 -14.42 -9.27
CA TYR A 102 -5.24 -15.29 -8.62
C TYR A 102 -4.81 -14.74 -7.25
N ALA A 103 -4.52 -13.44 -7.17
CA ALA A 103 -4.18 -12.81 -5.91
C ALA A 103 -5.34 -12.89 -4.89
N ASP A 104 -6.59 -12.70 -5.35
CA ASP A 104 -7.78 -12.87 -4.52
C ASP A 104 -7.93 -14.31 -4.00
N ASP A 105 -7.70 -15.31 -4.84
CA ASP A 105 -7.71 -16.72 -4.47
C ASP A 105 -6.63 -17.05 -3.42
N VAL A 106 -5.46 -16.42 -3.52
CA VAL A 106 -4.42 -16.55 -2.48
C VAL A 106 -4.94 -16.00 -1.16
N TYR A 107 -5.51 -14.79 -1.14
CA TYR A 107 -6.07 -14.24 0.09
C TYR A 107 -7.19 -15.10 0.67
N LEU A 108 -8.07 -15.66 -0.16
CA LEU A 108 -9.10 -16.61 0.26
C LEU A 108 -8.51 -17.86 0.93
N ARG A 109 -7.46 -18.44 0.34
CA ARG A 109 -6.75 -19.61 0.93
C ARG A 109 -6.20 -19.31 2.33
N PHE A 110 -5.78 -18.07 2.56
CA PHE A 110 -5.28 -17.64 3.87
C PHE A 110 -6.35 -17.03 4.77
N GLY A 111 -7.63 -17.17 4.40
CA GLY A 111 -8.77 -16.90 5.29
C GLY A 111 -9.43 -15.54 5.11
N ALA A 112 -9.31 -14.95 3.92
CA ALA A 112 -10.08 -13.75 3.59
C ALA A 112 -11.59 -14.04 3.58
N PRO A 113 -12.45 -13.07 3.97
CA PRO A 113 -13.90 -13.19 3.86
C PRO A 113 -14.33 -13.42 2.41
N THR A 114 -15.36 -14.26 2.21
CA THR A 114 -15.84 -14.59 0.86
C THR A 114 -16.74 -13.51 0.25
N ARG A 115 -17.25 -12.57 1.07
CA ARG A 115 -18.17 -11.53 0.63
C ARG A 115 -17.51 -10.55 -0.33
N ILE A 116 -18.19 -10.25 -1.44
CA ILE A 116 -17.82 -9.21 -2.41
C ILE A 116 -18.89 -8.11 -2.37
N TYR A 117 -18.44 -6.87 -2.40
CA TYR A 117 -19.26 -5.67 -2.48
C TYR A 117 -19.15 -5.05 -3.88
N GLY A 118 -20.04 -4.12 -4.19
CA GLY A 118 -20.01 -3.40 -5.48
C GLY A 118 -20.49 -4.26 -6.65
N THR A 119 -21.28 -5.30 -6.35
CA THR A 119 -21.94 -6.16 -7.33
C THR A 119 -23.46 -6.18 -7.06
N GLY A 120 -24.28 -6.32 -8.08
CA GLY A 120 -25.72 -6.49 -7.94
C GLY A 120 -26.56 -5.22 -8.12
N ASP A 121 -27.79 -5.27 -7.63
CA ASP A 121 -28.80 -4.23 -7.81
C ASP A 121 -28.45 -2.92 -7.09
N GLY A 122 -28.95 -1.80 -7.60
CA GLY A 122 -28.75 -0.47 -7.01
C GLY A 122 -27.58 0.32 -7.62
N ILE A 123 -26.61 -0.33 -8.26
CA ILE A 123 -25.45 0.33 -8.89
C ILE A 123 -25.89 1.32 -9.96
N ASP A 124 -26.83 0.94 -10.82
CA ASP A 124 -27.30 1.79 -11.92
C ASP A 124 -28.05 3.04 -11.40
N SER A 125 -28.78 2.92 -10.29
CA SER A 125 -29.39 4.07 -9.63
C SER A 125 -28.34 5.05 -9.10
N ILE A 126 -27.28 4.55 -8.48
CA ILE A 126 -26.17 5.38 -7.99
C ILE A 126 -25.44 6.01 -9.18
N ARG A 127 -25.20 5.26 -10.26
CA ARG A 127 -24.55 5.77 -11.47
C ARG A 127 -25.37 6.90 -12.10
N ALA A 128 -26.69 6.74 -12.20
CA ALA A 128 -27.57 7.78 -12.73
C ALA A 128 -27.53 9.05 -11.87
N ARG A 129 -27.58 8.91 -10.54
CA ARG A 129 -27.46 10.05 -9.61
C ARG A 129 -26.11 10.73 -9.70
N ALA A 130 -25.02 9.96 -9.83
CA ALA A 130 -23.67 10.51 -10.01
C ALA A 130 -23.59 11.33 -11.31
N SER A 131 -24.13 10.78 -12.43
CA SER A 131 -24.18 11.49 -13.72
C SER A 131 -24.99 12.79 -13.65
N GLN A 132 -26.12 12.80 -12.93
CA GLN A 132 -26.91 14.01 -12.71
C GLN A 132 -26.14 15.10 -11.93
N ALA A 133 -25.21 14.66 -11.08
CA ALA A 133 -24.31 15.55 -10.34
C ALA A 133 -22.97 15.83 -11.07
N GLU A 134 -22.93 15.56 -12.38
CA GLU A 134 -21.74 15.74 -13.25
C GLU A 134 -20.51 14.93 -12.75
N MET A 135 -20.76 13.84 -12.04
CA MET A 135 -19.74 12.89 -11.59
C MET A 135 -19.78 11.60 -12.39
N ARG A 136 -18.63 10.97 -12.55
CA ARG A 136 -18.52 9.63 -13.11
C ARG A 136 -18.35 8.62 -11.99
N LEU A 137 -19.19 7.59 -11.94
CA LEU A 137 -19.02 6.43 -11.08
C LEU A 137 -18.35 5.30 -11.87
N THR A 138 -17.25 4.75 -11.33
CA THR A 138 -16.65 3.50 -11.80
C THR A 138 -16.97 2.40 -10.77
N PRO A 139 -17.98 1.57 -10.98
CA PRO A 139 -18.28 0.48 -10.06
C PRO A 139 -17.23 -0.62 -10.24
N VAL A 140 -16.75 -1.13 -9.13
CA VAL A 140 -15.78 -2.23 -9.11
C VAL A 140 -16.12 -3.22 -8.01
N PRO A 141 -15.96 -4.53 -8.25
CA PRO A 141 -16.08 -5.52 -7.19
C PRO A 141 -14.96 -5.33 -6.17
N ILE A 142 -15.32 -5.35 -4.89
CA ILE A 142 -14.37 -5.17 -3.78
C ILE A 142 -14.56 -6.28 -2.76
N ARG A 143 -13.47 -6.94 -2.39
CA ARG A 143 -13.41 -7.77 -1.19
C ARG A 143 -12.84 -6.93 -0.05
N HIS A 144 -13.61 -6.77 1.02
CA HIS A 144 -13.17 -6.10 2.22
C HIS A 144 -12.73 -7.12 3.26
N LEU A 145 -11.48 -7.07 3.66
CA LEU A 145 -10.90 -7.94 4.68
C LEU A 145 -11.22 -7.42 6.08
N GLY A 146 -11.06 -6.13 6.30
CA GLY A 146 -11.04 -5.52 7.62
C GLY A 146 -9.61 -5.49 8.20
N THR A 147 -9.33 -4.47 9.00
CA THR A 147 -7.98 -4.26 9.53
C THR A 147 -7.50 -5.42 10.40
N GLU A 148 -8.38 -6.02 11.20
CA GLU A 148 -8.10 -7.17 12.03
C GLU A 148 -7.75 -8.42 11.21
N HIS A 149 -8.51 -8.73 10.18
CA HIS A 149 -8.25 -9.89 9.32
C HIS A 149 -7.00 -9.71 8.46
N CYS A 150 -6.62 -8.47 8.10
CA CYS A 150 -5.36 -8.23 7.41
C CYS A 150 -4.16 -8.71 8.23
N GLN A 151 -4.20 -8.48 9.55
CA GLN A 151 -3.15 -8.94 10.45
C GLN A 151 -3.13 -10.48 10.57
N GLU A 152 -4.31 -11.09 10.73
CA GLU A 152 -4.43 -12.55 10.80
C GLU A 152 -3.95 -13.24 9.51
N ILE A 153 -4.37 -12.75 8.35
CA ILE A 153 -3.94 -13.29 7.05
C ILE A 153 -2.43 -13.13 6.88
N SER A 154 -1.89 -11.96 7.24
CA SER A 154 -0.45 -11.71 7.20
C SER A 154 0.32 -12.63 8.13
N GLN A 155 -0.23 -12.96 9.32
CA GLN A 155 0.37 -13.93 10.23
C GLN A 155 0.35 -15.35 9.66
N ARG A 156 -0.76 -15.78 9.07
CA ARG A 156 -0.86 -17.11 8.43
C ARG A 156 0.11 -17.25 7.26
N LEU A 157 0.27 -16.20 6.46
CA LEU A 157 1.29 -16.14 5.40
C LEU A 157 2.70 -16.21 5.98
N PHE A 158 2.99 -15.51 7.09
CA PHE A 158 4.27 -15.61 7.78
C PHE A 158 4.57 -17.04 8.22
N ASP A 159 3.63 -17.67 8.92
CA ASP A 159 3.79 -19.03 9.42
C ASP A 159 3.98 -20.06 8.30
N PHE A 160 3.34 -19.85 7.15
CA PHE A 160 3.52 -20.68 5.97
C PHE A 160 4.90 -20.46 5.32
N LEU A 161 5.31 -19.21 5.13
CA LEU A 161 6.52 -18.88 4.37
C LEU A 161 7.80 -19.13 5.15
N ARG A 162 7.84 -18.87 6.47
CA ARG A 162 9.02 -19.10 7.31
C ARG A 162 9.46 -20.56 7.40
N THR A 163 8.62 -21.51 6.98
CA THR A 163 8.97 -22.93 6.89
C THR A 163 9.58 -23.31 5.54
N ARG A 164 9.58 -22.38 4.56
CA ARG A 164 9.98 -22.57 3.15
C ARG A 164 11.08 -21.66 2.68
N ALA A 165 11.18 -20.48 3.32
CA ALA A 165 12.22 -19.49 3.06
C ALA A 165 12.86 -19.05 4.38
N GLU A 166 14.09 -18.61 4.33
CA GLU A 166 14.68 -17.89 5.46
C GLU A 166 14.12 -16.47 5.51
N VAL A 167 13.65 -16.04 6.67
CA VAL A 167 13.11 -14.67 6.88
C VAL A 167 13.92 -13.99 7.97
N ARG A 168 14.55 -12.87 7.62
CA ARG A 168 15.27 -12.01 8.55
C ARG A 168 14.51 -10.72 8.72
N LEU A 169 13.91 -10.57 9.89
CA LEU A 169 13.24 -9.36 10.33
C LEU A 169 14.24 -8.39 10.97
N GLN A 170 13.86 -7.13 11.09
CA GLN A 170 14.70 -6.07 11.64
C GLN A 170 16.07 -5.97 10.93
N THR A 171 16.09 -6.35 9.66
CA THR A 171 17.29 -6.37 8.82
C THR A 171 17.05 -5.52 7.58
N ALA A 172 17.63 -4.34 7.57
CA ALA A 172 17.50 -3.41 6.45
C ALA A 172 18.58 -3.65 5.39
N ALA A 173 18.20 -3.66 4.13
CA ALA A 173 19.12 -3.59 3.01
C ALA A 173 19.67 -2.15 2.90
N ALA A 174 21.00 -2.01 2.85
CA ALA A 174 21.67 -0.73 2.64
C ALA A 174 22.03 -0.54 1.17
N HIS A 175 22.73 -1.50 0.57
CA HIS A 175 23.22 -1.38 -0.80
C HIS A 175 22.98 -2.65 -1.62
N ILE A 176 22.65 -2.46 -2.87
CA ILE A 176 22.63 -3.53 -3.88
C ILE A 176 24.05 -3.72 -4.40
N MET A 177 24.57 -4.93 -4.31
CA MET A 177 25.89 -5.27 -4.80
C MET A 177 25.83 -5.65 -6.27
N VAL A 178 26.70 -5.02 -7.08
CA VAL A 178 26.77 -5.24 -8.53
C VAL A 178 28.23 -5.36 -8.94
N GLU A 179 28.55 -6.39 -9.69
CA GLU A 179 29.87 -6.63 -10.30
C GLU A 179 29.67 -6.91 -11.80
N ASP A 180 30.43 -6.28 -12.64
CA ASP A 180 30.38 -6.42 -14.10
C ASP A 180 28.95 -6.28 -14.69
N GLY A 181 28.15 -5.36 -14.12
CA GLY A 181 26.76 -5.11 -14.56
C GLY A 181 25.75 -6.17 -14.12
N ARG A 182 26.12 -7.08 -13.23
CA ARG A 182 25.26 -8.11 -12.68
C ARG A 182 25.09 -7.95 -11.18
N VAL A 183 23.89 -8.19 -10.68
CA VAL A 183 23.66 -8.27 -9.24
C VAL A 183 24.42 -9.48 -8.68
N THR A 184 25.16 -9.26 -7.59
CA THR A 184 25.88 -10.31 -6.87
C THR A 184 25.37 -10.52 -5.46
N GLY A 185 24.55 -9.57 -4.94
CA GLY A 185 24.01 -9.66 -3.60
C GLY A 185 23.46 -8.35 -3.07
N VAL A 186 23.33 -8.31 -1.76
CA VAL A 186 22.88 -7.12 -1.01
C VAL A 186 23.73 -6.97 0.24
N GLN A 187 24.08 -5.72 0.59
CA GLN A 187 24.71 -5.38 1.86
C GLN A 187 23.63 -4.86 2.81
N THR A 188 23.61 -5.36 4.04
CA THR A 188 22.71 -4.89 5.09
C THR A 188 23.22 -3.60 5.73
N SER A 189 22.34 -2.91 6.49
CA SER A 189 22.75 -1.70 7.26
C SER A 189 23.80 -1.98 8.34
N GLU A 190 23.97 -3.23 8.75
CA GLU A 190 25.00 -3.67 9.70
C GLU A 190 26.30 -4.05 9.02
N GLY A 191 26.38 -3.94 7.68
CA GLY A 191 27.56 -4.21 6.89
C GLY A 191 27.73 -5.69 6.49
N GLU A 192 26.75 -6.57 6.77
CA GLU A 192 26.80 -7.95 6.30
C GLU A 192 26.56 -8.00 4.79
N GLU A 193 27.41 -8.72 4.07
CA GLU A 193 27.25 -9.00 2.64
C GLU A 193 26.58 -10.36 2.43
N ILE A 194 25.47 -10.37 1.71
CA ILE A 194 24.65 -11.54 1.43
C ILE A 194 24.63 -11.76 -0.08
N GLY A 195 25.24 -12.85 -0.56
CA GLY A 195 25.29 -13.17 -1.97
C GLY A 195 23.98 -13.75 -2.50
N CYS A 196 23.59 -13.39 -3.73
CA CYS A 196 22.48 -14.01 -4.43
C CYS A 196 22.70 -14.03 -5.95
N GLU A 197 21.93 -14.89 -6.63
CA GLU A 197 21.88 -14.92 -8.09
C GLU A 197 20.82 -13.95 -8.63
N TYR A 198 19.68 -13.88 -7.94
CA TYR A 198 18.58 -12.97 -8.26
C TYR A 198 18.20 -12.12 -7.05
N LEU A 199 17.86 -10.86 -7.32
CA LEU A 199 17.38 -9.93 -6.32
C LEU A 199 16.02 -9.38 -6.70
N ILE A 200 15.04 -9.55 -5.81
CA ILE A 200 13.71 -8.93 -5.92
C ILE A 200 13.65 -7.76 -4.96
N VAL A 201 13.39 -6.57 -5.48
CA VAL A 201 13.35 -5.33 -4.69
C VAL A 201 11.92 -4.86 -4.56
N ALA A 202 11.34 -5.03 -3.37
CA ALA A 202 9.94 -4.72 -3.05
C ALA A 202 9.82 -3.83 -1.79
N PRO A 203 10.52 -2.68 -1.71
CA PRO A 203 10.70 -1.90 -0.48
C PRO A 203 9.46 -1.10 -0.06
N GLY A 204 8.40 -1.09 -0.88
CA GLY A 204 7.19 -0.33 -0.64
C GLY A 204 7.42 1.18 -0.59
N ARG A 205 6.40 1.93 -0.14
CA ARG A 205 6.46 3.40 -0.08
C ARG A 205 7.47 3.92 0.96
N GLU A 206 7.67 3.20 2.03
CA GLU A 206 8.62 3.55 3.08
C GLU A 206 10.08 3.38 2.64
N GLY A 207 10.33 2.51 1.68
CA GLY A 207 11.65 2.33 1.06
C GLY A 207 11.86 3.13 -0.22
N ALA A 208 10.94 4.02 -0.60
CA ALA A 208 11.01 4.77 -1.86
C ALA A 208 12.27 5.64 -1.95
N ASP A 209 12.65 6.33 -0.88
CA ASP A 209 13.87 7.16 -0.84
C ASP A 209 15.14 6.30 -0.95
N TRP A 210 15.16 5.15 -0.28
CA TRP A 210 16.26 4.20 -0.41
C TRP A 210 16.40 3.70 -1.85
N LEU A 211 15.29 3.30 -2.47
CA LEU A 211 15.30 2.82 -3.86
C LEU A 211 15.74 3.92 -4.83
N ALA A 212 15.31 5.17 -4.62
CA ALA A 212 15.73 6.30 -5.45
C ALA A 212 17.24 6.53 -5.34
N ARG A 213 17.82 6.50 -4.12
CA ARG A 213 19.28 6.62 -3.92
C ARG A 213 20.05 5.47 -4.54
N GLU A 214 19.60 4.23 -4.36
CA GLU A 214 20.25 3.06 -4.97
C GLU A 214 20.16 3.08 -6.49
N SER A 215 19.02 3.48 -7.05
CA SER A 215 18.85 3.64 -8.50
C SER A 215 19.81 4.68 -9.06
N ALA A 216 19.94 5.83 -8.41
CA ALA A 216 20.89 6.87 -8.81
C ALA A 216 22.35 6.38 -8.71
N ARG A 217 22.71 5.67 -7.63
CA ARG A 217 24.05 5.08 -7.44
C ARG A 217 24.40 4.06 -8.52
N LEU A 218 23.40 3.29 -8.96
CA LEU A 218 23.56 2.27 -10.00
C LEU A 218 23.37 2.80 -11.41
N GLY A 219 23.11 4.10 -11.59
CA GLY A 219 22.88 4.71 -12.90
C GLY A 219 21.59 4.27 -13.59
N LEU A 220 20.57 3.86 -12.82
CA LEU A 220 19.28 3.48 -13.37
C LEU A 220 18.40 4.72 -13.56
N GLU A 221 17.75 4.78 -14.72
CA GLU A 221 16.77 5.84 -15.00
C GLU A 221 15.45 5.56 -14.27
N LEU A 222 14.94 6.58 -13.60
CA LEU A 222 13.63 6.56 -12.96
C LEU A 222 12.64 7.42 -13.72
N THR A 223 11.46 6.87 -14.03
CA THR A 223 10.35 7.65 -14.53
C THR A 223 9.57 8.28 -13.40
N ARG A 224 9.11 9.50 -13.60
CA ARG A 224 8.32 10.24 -12.63
C ARG A 224 6.85 9.98 -12.84
N ASN A 225 6.16 9.62 -11.76
CA ASN A 225 4.72 9.48 -11.74
C ASN A 225 4.07 10.72 -11.12
N ALA A 226 2.77 10.90 -11.38
CA ALA A 226 1.97 11.89 -10.67
C ALA A 226 1.97 11.62 -9.17
N VAL A 227 1.82 12.68 -8.37
CA VAL A 227 1.54 12.58 -6.94
C VAL A 227 0.08 12.93 -6.69
N ASP A 228 -0.57 12.15 -5.84
CA ASP A 228 -1.92 12.44 -5.38
C ASP A 228 -1.86 13.32 -4.14
N LEU A 229 -2.53 14.46 -4.21
CA LEU A 229 -2.70 15.39 -3.10
C LEU A 229 -4.17 15.51 -2.75
N GLY A 230 -4.48 15.65 -1.45
CA GLY A 230 -5.86 15.80 -1.07
C GLY A 230 -6.09 15.84 0.42
N VAL A 231 -7.34 15.74 0.78
CA VAL A 231 -7.81 15.80 2.18
C VAL A 231 -8.62 14.55 2.50
N ARG A 232 -8.60 14.13 3.75
CA ARG A 232 -9.51 13.11 4.24
C ARG A 232 -10.70 13.78 4.90
N VAL A 233 -11.88 13.37 4.49
CA VAL A 233 -13.18 13.85 4.97
C VAL A 233 -13.79 12.78 5.85
N GLU A 234 -14.31 13.16 7.00
CA GLU A 234 -15.07 12.28 7.90
C GLU A 234 -16.47 12.88 8.10
N VAL A 235 -17.48 12.05 7.98
CA VAL A 235 -18.88 12.41 8.14
C VAL A 235 -19.64 11.35 8.94
N PRO A 236 -20.77 11.69 9.58
CA PRO A 236 -21.66 10.65 10.14
C PRO A 236 -22.00 9.59 9.09
N ALA A 237 -21.92 8.31 9.46
CA ALA A 237 -22.11 7.19 8.51
C ALA A 237 -23.44 7.26 7.78
N SER A 238 -24.49 7.74 8.45
CA SER A 238 -25.84 7.91 7.89
C SER A 238 -25.88 8.78 6.63
N VAL A 239 -24.92 9.70 6.45
CA VAL A 239 -24.84 10.57 5.26
C VAL A 239 -24.53 9.75 4.00
N LEU A 240 -23.74 8.67 4.12
CA LEU A 240 -23.22 7.90 3.00
C LEU A 240 -23.79 6.47 2.89
N THR A 241 -24.71 6.05 3.78
CA THR A 241 -25.28 4.68 3.75
C THR A 241 -25.90 4.34 2.39
N GLY A 242 -26.56 5.28 1.72
CA GLY A 242 -27.09 5.06 0.37
C GLY A 242 -26.06 4.75 -0.72
N LEU A 243 -24.76 4.97 -0.44
CA LEU A 243 -23.65 4.58 -1.29
C LEU A 243 -22.95 3.33 -0.76
N THR A 244 -22.65 3.33 0.53
CA THR A 244 -21.77 2.32 1.14
C THR A 244 -22.44 0.97 1.34
N ASP A 245 -23.77 0.94 1.46
CA ASP A 245 -24.53 -0.32 1.55
C ASP A 245 -24.51 -1.10 0.22
N VAL A 246 -24.40 -0.39 -0.92
CA VAL A 246 -24.37 -1.00 -2.26
C VAL A 246 -22.93 -1.22 -2.74
N LEU A 247 -22.09 -0.19 -2.64
CA LEU A 247 -20.76 -0.18 -3.27
C LEU A 247 -19.64 -0.47 -2.28
N TYR A 248 -19.87 -0.35 -0.97
CA TYR A 248 -18.87 -0.27 0.07
C TYR A 248 -17.93 0.93 -0.11
N GLU A 249 -17.18 0.97 -1.21
CA GLU A 249 -16.33 2.07 -1.63
C GLU A 249 -16.79 2.63 -2.97
N SER A 250 -17.17 3.90 -3.00
CA SER A 250 -17.59 4.57 -4.23
C SER A 250 -16.40 5.21 -4.92
N LYS A 251 -16.11 4.79 -6.15
CA LYS A 251 -15.08 5.40 -7.01
C LYS A 251 -15.75 6.46 -7.87
N LEU A 252 -15.86 7.67 -7.31
CA LEU A 252 -16.45 8.83 -7.97
C LEU A 252 -15.35 9.74 -8.50
N GLU A 253 -15.51 10.25 -9.70
CA GLU A 253 -14.64 11.21 -10.35
C GLU A 253 -15.45 12.46 -10.74
N TYR A 254 -14.86 13.62 -10.54
CA TYR A 254 -15.39 14.92 -10.94
C TYR A 254 -14.29 15.73 -11.59
N PHE A 255 -14.59 16.41 -12.69
CA PHE A 255 -13.68 17.34 -13.33
C PHE A 255 -14.04 18.77 -12.92
N SER A 256 -13.09 19.44 -12.29
CA SER A 256 -13.27 20.81 -11.83
C SER A 256 -13.46 21.76 -13.02
N LYS A 257 -14.58 22.49 -13.04
CA LYS A 257 -14.87 23.47 -14.12
C LYS A 257 -13.89 24.65 -14.14
N SER A 258 -13.27 24.96 -13.01
CA SER A 258 -12.37 26.10 -12.88
C SER A 258 -10.93 25.78 -13.27
N PHE A 259 -10.48 24.53 -13.04
CA PHE A 259 -9.09 24.14 -13.20
C PHE A 259 -8.89 22.95 -14.14
N ASP A 260 -9.98 22.32 -14.60
CA ASP A 260 -9.98 21.08 -15.37
C ASP A 260 -9.24 19.90 -14.67
N ASP A 261 -9.09 20.03 -13.34
CA ASP A 261 -8.47 18.99 -12.54
C ASP A 261 -9.44 17.84 -12.26
N ARG A 262 -8.94 16.63 -12.38
CA ARG A 262 -9.66 15.42 -12.01
C ARG A 262 -9.60 15.19 -10.50
N VAL A 263 -10.72 15.41 -9.82
CA VAL A 263 -10.92 15.10 -8.41
C VAL A 263 -11.57 13.74 -8.28
N ARG A 264 -11.09 12.90 -7.37
CA ARG A 264 -11.65 11.56 -7.16
C ARG A 264 -11.78 11.21 -5.69
N THR A 265 -12.80 10.40 -5.38
CA THR A 265 -12.86 9.74 -4.08
C THR A 265 -11.85 8.60 -4.02
N PHE A 266 -11.29 8.37 -2.83
CA PHE A 266 -10.31 7.32 -2.61
C PHE A 266 -10.43 6.77 -1.19
N CYS A 267 -10.16 5.47 -1.03
CA CYS A 267 -10.07 4.78 0.25
C CYS A 267 -11.24 5.13 1.20
N MET A 268 -12.47 4.93 0.73
CA MET A 268 -13.67 5.09 1.56
C MET A 268 -13.74 3.96 2.59
N CYS A 269 -13.93 4.34 3.84
CA CYS A 269 -13.96 3.45 5.00
C CYS A 269 -15.31 3.60 5.71
N PRO A 270 -16.34 2.81 5.31
CA PRO A 270 -17.63 2.82 5.97
C PRO A 270 -17.51 2.41 7.43
N PHE A 271 -18.16 3.15 8.32
CA PHE A 271 -18.13 2.90 9.76
C PHE A 271 -16.71 2.78 10.32
N GLY A 272 -15.78 3.49 9.72
CA GLY A 272 -14.35 3.43 10.04
C GLY A 272 -13.87 4.62 10.86
N GLU A 273 -12.57 4.71 11.03
CA GLU A 273 -11.90 5.79 11.75
C GLU A 273 -10.72 6.34 10.97
N VAL A 274 -10.36 7.60 11.22
CA VAL A 274 -9.17 8.23 10.67
C VAL A 274 -7.97 7.92 11.57
N THR A 275 -6.85 7.52 10.97
CA THR A 275 -5.60 7.22 11.65
C THR A 275 -4.46 8.05 11.07
N GLN A 276 -3.47 8.35 11.91
CA GLN A 276 -2.24 9.03 11.49
C GLN A 276 -1.20 7.99 11.07
N GLU A 277 -0.45 8.31 10.02
CA GLU A 277 0.71 7.53 9.56
C GLU A 277 1.91 8.46 9.47
N PHE A 278 3.03 8.01 10.02
CA PHE A 278 4.29 8.73 9.95
C PHE A 278 5.15 8.17 8.82
N THR A 279 5.63 9.04 7.95
CA THR A 279 6.65 8.73 6.95
C THR A 279 7.96 9.35 7.39
N ALA A 280 8.93 8.52 7.72
CA ALA A 280 10.29 8.93 8.07
C ALA A 280 11.07 9.36 6.81
N GLY A 281 12.29 9.89 7.00
CA GLY A 281 13.21 10.31 5.96
C GLY A 281 13.74 11.71 6.20
N ASP A 282 14.37 12.29 5.17
CA ASP A 282 14.98 13.63 5.27
C ASP A 282 13.92 14.73 5.49
N ASP A 283 12.71 14.50 4.98
CA ASP A 283 11.55 15.36 5.16
C ASP A 283 10.38 14.57 5.77
N PRO A 284 10.36 14.36 7.09
CA PRO A 284 9.33 13.58 7.75
C PRO A 284 7.98 14.28 7.70
N VAL A 285 6.92 13.52 7.49
CA VAL A 285 5.54 14.03 7.45
C VAL A 285 4.58 13.08 8.15
N ILE A 286 3.52 13.66 8.74
CA ILE A 286 2.33 12.92 9.14
C ILE A 286 1.29 13.06 8.04
N SER A 287 0.79 11.94 7.58
CA SER A 287 -0.38 11.83 6.72
C SER A 287 -1.52 11.15 7.46
N VAL A 288 -2.72 11.18 6.89
CA VAL A 288 -3.89 10.52 7.45
C VAL A 288 -4.40 9.43 6.52
N ASN A 289 -4.76 8.30 7.11
CA ASN A 289 -5.38 7.18 6.43
C ASN A 289 -6.72 6.84 7.08
N GLY A 290 -7.50 5.93 6.48
CA GLY A 290 -8.73 5.40 7.04
C GLY A 290 -8.59 3.92 7.34
N HIS A 291 -9.12 3.51 8.46
CA HIS A 291 -9.27 2.11 8.83
C HIS A 291 -10.76 1.77 8.92
N SER A 292 -11.14 0.62 8.46
CA SER A 292 -12.45 0.02 8.68
C SER A 292 -12.26 -1.42 9.16
N TYR A 293 -13.18 -1.86 9.96
CA TYR A 293 -13.11 -3.15 10.64
C TYR A 293 -14.23 -4.05 10.15
N ALA A 294 -14.02 -5.35 10.15
CA ALA A 294 -15.06 -6.31 9.81
C ALA A 294 -16.04 -6.49 10.99
N ASP A 295 -15.51 -6.54 12.22
CA ASP A 295 -16.24 -6.95 13.41
C ASP A 295 -16.72 -5.77 14.28
N ARG A 296 -16.27 -4.54 14.02
CA ARG A 296 -16.73 -3.35 14.74
C ARG A 296 -17.09 -2.21 13.80
N LYS A 297 -18.03 -1.37 14.25
CA LYS A 297 -18.45 -0.17 13.52
C LYS A 297 -18.28 1.05 14.40
N THR A 298 -17.81 2.16 13.80
CA THR A 298 -17.90 3.49 14.39
C THR A 298 -19.16 4.19 13.87
N ASP A 299 -19.45 5.38 14.40
CA ASP A 299 -20.58 6.19 13.94
C ASP A 299 -20.27 6.97 12.66
N ASN A 300 -19.02 6.93 12.18
CA ASN A 300 -18.55 7.74 11.07
C ASN A 300 -18.12 6.91 9.86
N THR A 301 -18.23 7.51 8.70
CA THR A 301 -17.61 7.07 7.44
C THR A 301 -16.61 8.13 7.02
N ASN A 302 -15.43 7.71 6.58
CA ASN A 302 -14.42 8.63 6.08
C ASN A 302 -13.92 8.22 4.69
N PHE A 303 -13.42 9.18 3.92
CA PHE A 303 -12.87 8.97 2.58
C PHE A 303 -11.90 10.08 2.23
N ALA A 304 -10.99 9.85 1.31
CA ALA A 304 -10.13 10.89 0.76
C ALA A 304 -10.74 11.49 -0.52
N LEU A 305 -10.53 12.79 -0.69
CA LEU A 305 -10.68 13.49 -1.96
C LEU A 305 -9.29 13.81 -2.48
N LEU A 306 -8.92 13.26 -3.63
CA LEU A 306 -7.59 13.36 -4.20
C LEU A 306 -7.63 14.03 -5.57
N VAL A 307 -6.59 14.83 -5.83
CA VAL A 307 -6.25 15.37 -7.13
C VAL A 307 -4.89 14.83 -7.53
N SER A 308 -4.78 14.26 -8.73
CA SER A 308 -3.51 13.79 -9.27
C SER A 308 -2.78 14.96 -9.91
N THR A 309 -1.62 15.31 -9.37
CA THR A 309 -0.79 16.39 -9.89
C THR A 309 0.37 15.82 -10.69
N THR A 310 0.46 16.20 -11.94
CA THR A 310 1.58 15.91 -12.84
C THR A 310 2.50 17.10 -12.94
N PHE A 311 3.78 16.86 -13.10
CA PHE A 311 4.78 17.91 -13.20
C PHE A 311 5.44 17.88 -14.57
N THR A 312 5.52 19.06 -15.18
CA THR A 312 6.34 19.33 -16.36
C THR A 312 7.60 20.08 -15.96
N GLU A 313 8.61 20.13 -16.83
CA GLU A 313 9.79 20.96 -16.60
C GLU A 313 9.40 22.40 -16.16
N PRO A 314 10.09 23.02 -15.20
CA PRO A 314 11.30 22.55 -14.51
C PRO A 314 11.06 21.75 -13.21
N PHE A 315 9.80 21.49 -12.82
CA PHE A 315 9.48 20.83 -11.57
C PHE A 315 9.60 19.30 -11.75
N LYS A 316 10.59 18.71 -11.07
CA LYS A 316 10.99 17.32 -11.35
C LYS A 316 10.78 16.36 -10.17
N GLU A 317 10.31 16.85 -9.03
CA GLU A 317 10.31 16.08 -7.79
C GLU A 317 8.89 15.96 -7.17
N PRO A 318 8.01 15.09 -7.73
CA PRO A 318 6.63 14.97 -7.25
C PRO A 318 6.53 14.55 -5.78
N ILE A 319 7.42 13.66 -5.31
CA ILE A 319 7.44 13.22 -3.91
C ILE A 319 7.83 14.39 -2.99
N ALA A 320 8.87 15.15 -3.34
CA ALA A 320 9.30 16.33 -2.56
C ALA A 320 8.19 17.39 -2.50
N TYR A 321 7.49 17.62 -3.61
CA TYR A 321 6.35 18.53 -3.63
C TYR A 321 5.22 18.05 -2.74
N GLY A 322 4.86 16.75 -2.82
CA GLY A 322 3.83 16.15 -1.96
C GLY A 322 4.18 16.29 -0.47
N ARG A 323 5.43 16.03 -0.09
CA ARG A 323 5.94 16.24 1.26
C ARG A 323 5.90 17.70 1.69
N TYR A 324 6.28 18.63 0.82
CA TYR A 324 6.20 20.05 1.10
C TYR A 324 4.76 20.48 1.45
N ILE A 325 3.77 20.07 0.66
CA ILE A 325 2.35 20.37 0.94
C ILE A 325 1.89 19.71 2.24
N ALA A 326 2.28 18.44 2.48
CA ALA A 326 1.94 17.75 3.72
C ALA A 326 2.54 18.45 4.95
N ARG A 327 3.78 18.94 4.87
CA ARG A 327 4.42 19.71 5.95
C ARG A 327 3.70 21.02 6.24
N LEU A 328 3.26 21.74 5.21
CA LEU A 328 2.43 22.94 5.42
C LEU A 328 1.14 22.60 6.17
N ALA A 329 0.49 21.51 5.82
CA ALA A 329 -0.69 21.01 6.52
C ALA A 329 -0.38 20.63 7.98
N ASN A 330 0.75 19.95 8.22
CA ASN A 330 1.19 19.57 9.56
C ASN A 330 1.46 20.81 10.43
N LEU A 331 2.13 21.85 9.89
CA LEU A 331 2.35 23.12 10.61
C LEU A 331 1.04 23.77 10.99
N LEU A 332 0.05 23.80 10.10
CA LEU A 332 -1.28 24.35 10.39
C LEU A 332 -2.05 23.49 11.41
N GLY A 333 -1.85 22.19 11.40
CA GLY A 333 -2.45 21.24 12.33
C GLY A 333 -1.76 21.16 13.71
N GLY A 334 -0.64 21.86 13.89
CA GLY A 334 0.11 21.87 15.14
C GLY A 334 0.87 20.57 15.43
N SER A 335 1.12 19.75 14.41
CA SER A 335 1.91 18.52 14.51
C SER A 335 3.08 18.55 13.52
N VAL A 336 4.27 18.15 14.01
CA VAL A 336 5.64 18.17 13.46
C VAL A 336 6.39 19.46 13.70
#